data_7888c714cce0a2ed98e9b4996e9e881f
#
_entry.id   7888c714cce0a2ed98e9b4996e9e881f
#
_cell.length_a   1.000
_cell.length_b   1.000
_cell.length_c   1.000
_cell.angle_alpha   90.00
_cell.angle_beta   90.00
_cell.angle_gamma   90.00
#
_symmetry.space_group_name_H-M   'P 1'
#
loop_
_entity.id
_entity.type
_entity.pdbx_description
1 polymer ?
#
loop_
_entity_poly.entity_id
_entity_poly.type
_entity_poly.pdbx_seq_one_letter_code
_entity_poly.pdbx_strand_id
1 'polypeptide(L)'
;MAETSRNVKIALWIVSGLLTAMYLFAGGMKLSGQRDAIESFTRYGHSDGFRLFIGAAEVSGAIGLWIPRLAFWAAVGLFAIMLGAVYTHLSNGENAIGALVFAVVLGSVAWARRGSALLLS
;
A
#
# COMPACT_ATOMS: atom_id res chain seq x y z
N MET A 1 -21.69 0.53 -18.32
CA MET A 1 -20.72 -0.32 -17.69
C MET A 1 -21.39 -1.41 -16.85
N ALA A 2 -20.90 -2.59 -16.97
CA ALA A 2 -21.48 -3.70 -16.22
C ALA A 2 -21.32 -3.46 -14.73
N GLU A 3 -22.32 -3.85 -13.98
CA GLU A 3 -22.26 -3.77 -12.54
C GLU A 3 -21.20 -4.73 -12.02
N THR A 4 -20.49 -4.29 -10.97
CA THR A 4 -19.58 -5.15 -10.25
C THR A 4 -20.39 -6.23 -9.57
N SER A 5 -20.08 -7.50 -9.81
CA SER A 5 -20.82 -8.59 -9.23
C SER A 5 -20.69 -8.58 -7.70
N ARG A 6 -21.66 -9.20 -7.05
CA ARG A 6 -21.64 -9.33 -5.60
C ARG A 6 -20.36 -10.01 -5.11
N ASN A 7 -19.92 -11.06 -5.82
CA ASN A 7 -18.70 -11.77 -5.42
C ASN A 7 -17.47 -10.90 -5.53
N VAL A 8 -17.39 -10.07 -6.57
CA VAL A 8 -16.27 -9.14 -6.72
C VAL A 8 -16.27 -8.10 -5.61
N LYS A 9 -17.46 -7.58 -5.25
CA LYS A 9 -17.56 -6.61 -4.14
C LYS A 9 -17.10 -7.23 -2.83
N ILE A 10 -17.52 -8.45 -2.55
CA ILE A 10 -17.11 -9.17 -1.35
C ILE A 10 -15.59 -9.35 -1.35
N ALA A 11 -15.04 -9.79 -2.49
CA ALA A 11 -13.60 -9.99 -2.61
C ALA A 11 -12.84 -8.68 -2.40
N LEU A 12 -13.33 -7.57 -2.94
CA LEU A 12 -12.69 -6.27 -2.74
C LEU A 12 -12.66 -5.86 -1.27
N TRP A 13 -13.75 -6.10 -0.54
CA TRP A 13 -13.79 -5.76 0.88
C TRP A 13 -12.87 -6.66 1.69
N ILE A 14 -12.80 -7.95 1.37
CA ILE A 14 -11.89 -8.87 2.06
C ILE A 14 -10.44 -8.47 1.81
N VAL A 15 -10.08 -8.24 0.55
CA VAL A 15 -8.72 -7.84 0.19
C VAL A 15 -8.36 -6.50 0.85
N SER A 16 -9.28 -5.54 0.80
CA SER A 16 -9.06 -4.23 1.44
C SER A 16 -8.83 -4.37 2.93
N GLY A 17 -9.59 -5.24 3.61
CA GLY A 17 -9.41 -5.49 5.03
C GLY A 17 -8.04 -6.06 5.35
N LEU A 18 -7.60 -7.04 4.57
CA LEU A 18 -6.29 -7.64 4.76
C LEU A 18 -5.18 -6.63 4.51
N LEU A 19 -5.30 -5.85 3.43
CA LEU A 19 -4.31 -4.81 3.12
C LEU A 19 -4.27 -3.75 4.21
N THR A 20 -5.44 -3.32 4.68
CA THR A 20 -5.51 -2.32 5.76
C THR A 20 -4.79 -2.83 7.01
N ALA A 21 -5.07 -4.06 7.42
CA ALA A 21 -4.41 -4.63 8.60
C ALA A 21 -2.90 -4.67 8.41
N MET A 22 -2.44 -5.12 7.25
CA MET A 22 -1.00 -5.22 6.99
C MET A 22 -0.30 -3.87 6.95
N TYR A 23 -0.91 -2.88 6.30
CA TYR A 23 -0.26 -1.56 6.18
C TYR A 23 -0.38 -0.75 7.45
N LEU A 24 -1.44 -0.94 8.25
CA LEU A 24 -1.48 -0.35 9.59
C LEU A 24 -0.33 -0.90 10.44
N PHE A 25 -0.10 -2.21 10.36
CA PHE A 25 0.98 -2.83 11.11
C PHE A 25 2.35 -2.33 10.60
N ALA A 26 2.58 -2.42 9.30
CA ALA A 26 3.86 -2.02 8.71
C ALA A 26 4.13 -0.54 8.90
N GLY A 27 3.13 0.31 8.66
CA GLY A 27 3.27 1.75 8.85
C GLY A 27 3.45 2.11 10.31
N GLY A 28 2.72 1.44 11.19
CA GLY A 28 2.85 1.65 12.63
C GLY A 28 4.24 1.31 13.15
N MET A 29 4.83 0.22 12.64
CA MET A 29 6.19 -0.15 13.01
C MET A 29 7.20 0.93 12.59
N LYS A 30 6.99 1.50 11.40
CA LYS A 30 7.86 2.56 10.91
C LYS A 30 7.72 3.83 11.72
N LEU A 31 6.47 4.21 12.04
CA LEU A 31 6.21 5.44 12.80
C LEU A 31 6.66 5.34 14.25
N SER A 32 6.50 4.17 14.87
CA SER A 32 6.88 3.97 16.26
C SER A 32 8.39 3.81 16.46
N GLY A 33 9.15 3.74 15.37
CA GLY A 33 10.60 3.55 15.48
C GLY A 33 10.98 2.15 15.91
N GLN A 34 10.22 1.16 15.48
CA GLN A 34 10.52 -0.23 15.76
C GLN A 34 11.90 -0.57 15.18
N ARG A 35 12.67 -1.32 15.93
CA ARG A 35 14.10 -1.53 15.63
C ARG A 35 14.34 -2.10 14.25
N ASP A 36 13.57 -3.11 13.84
CA ASP A 36 13.77 -3.74 12.53
C ASP A 36 13.49 -2.76 11.39
N ALA A 37 12.50 -1.87 11.58
CA ALA A 37 12.19 -0.86 10.57
C ALA A 37 13.33 0.13 10.44
N ILE A 38 13.88 0.59 11.56
CA ILE A 38 15.02 1.52 11.55
C ILE A 38 16.22 0.87 10.88
N GLU A 39 16.53 -0.37 11.24
CA GLU A 39 17.67 -1.08 10.68
C GLU A 39 17.52 -1.29 9.18
N SER A 40 16.34 -1.65 8.70
CA SER A 40 16.09 -1.85 7.27
C SER A 40 16.31 -0.57 6.49
N PHE A 41 15.74 0.54 6.96
CA PHE A 41 15.87 1.82 6.24
C PHE A 41 17.32 2.29 6.24
N THR A 42 18.01 2.15 7.38
CA THR A 42 19.44 2.50 7.46
C THR A 42 20.27 1.67 6.49
N ARG A 43 19.98 0.37 6.42
CA ARG A 43 20.70 -0.53 5.52
C ARG A 43 20.55 -0.12 4.05
N TYR A 44 19.39 0.39 3.66
CA TYR A 44 19.15 0.85 2.30
C TYR A 44 19.61 2.29 2.06
N GLY A 45 20.17 2.95 3.06
CA GLY A 45 20.63 4.32 2.94
C GLY A 45 19.54 5.37 3.07
N HIS A 46 18.40 5.00 3.62
CA HIS A 46 17.28 5.92 3.81
C HIS A 46 17.34 6.60 5.18
N SER A 47 16.93 7.86 5.23
CA SER A 47 16.91 8.62 6.46
C SER A 47 15.73 8.27 7.35
N ASP A 48 15.80 8.68 8.62
CA ASP A 48 14.67 8.53 9.55
C ASP A 48 13.46 9.34 9.06
N GLY A 49 13.70 10.53 8.49
CA GLY A 49 12.60 11.32 7.94
C GLY A 49 11.87 10.59 6.82
N PHE A 50 12.60 9.91 5.95
CA PHE A 50 11.99 9.14 4.88
C PHE A 50 11.20 7.95 5.45
N ARG A 51 11.74 7.27 6.46
CA ARG A 51 11.05 6.17 7.14
C ARG A 51 9.71 6.64 7.73
N LEU A 52 9.74 7.78 8.41
CA LEU A 52 8.52 8.33 9.00
C LEU A 52 7.51 8.74 7.92
N PHE A 53 7.99 9.30 6.81
CA PHE A 53 7.13 9.66 5.69
C PHE A 53 6.43 8.42 5.11
N ILE A 54 7.19 7.37 4.85
CA ILE A 54 6.61 6.12 4.30
C ILE A 54 5.63 5.50 5.30
N GLY A 55 5.99 5.50 6.59
CA GLY A 55 5.09 4.99 7.61
C GLY A 55 3.76 5.74 7.66
N ALA A 56 3.82 7.07 7.61
CA ALA A 56 2.62 7.90 7.59
C ALA A 56 1.79 7.65 6.32
N ALA A 57 2.47 7.51 5.18
CA ALA A 57 1.78 7.23 3.91
C ALA A 57 1.10 5.86 3.94
N GLU A 58 1.75 4.85 4.53
CA GLU A 58 1.17 3.52 4.64
C GLU A 58 -0.05 3.49 5.54
N VAL A 59 0.01 4.14 6.70
CA VAL A 59 -1.14 4.22 7.61
C VAL A 59 -2.28 4.99 6.95
N SER A 60 -1.97 6.11 6.33
CA SER A 60 -2.99 6.93 5.63
C SER A 60 -3.63 6.14 4.49
N GLY A 61 -2.82 5.43 3.71
CA GLY A 61 -3.33 4.59 2.62
C GLY A 61 -4.19 3.46 3.14
N ALA A 62 -3.78 2.83 4.24
CA ALA A 62 -4.56 1.75 4.85
C ALA A 62 -5.96 2.24 5.24
N ILE A 63 -6.03 3.40 5.86
CA ILE A 63 -7.32 4.00 6.23
C ILE A 63 -8.12 4.38 4.99
N GLY A 64 -7.45 4.97 4.00
CA GLY A 64 -8.10 5.41 2.76
C GLY A 64 -8.72 4.27 1.96
N LEU A 65 -8.18 3.06 2.06
CA LEU A 65 -8.76 1.90 1.38
C LEU A 65 -10.18 1.58 1.84
N TRP A 66 -10.53 1.97 3.06
CA TRP A 66 -11.88 1.76 3.61
C TRP A 66 -12.86 2.87 3.32
N ILE A 67 -12.39 3.99 2.78
CA ILE A 67 -13.23 5.13 2.46
C ILE A 67 -13.48 5.08 0.95
N PRO A 68 -14.70 4.76 0.50
CA PRO A 68 -14.94 4.50 -0.94
C PRO A 68 -14.45 5.61 -1.86
N ARG A 69 -14.59 6.88 -1.47
CA ARG A 69 -14.14 7.98 -2.31
C ARG A 69 -12.62 8.09 -2.41
N LEU A 70 -11.91 7.55 -1.43
CA LEU A 70 -10.45 7.64 -1.37
C LEU A 70 -9.76 6.35 -1.80
N ALA A 71 -10.52 5.25 -1.91
CA ALA A 71 -9.93 3.92 -2.10
C ALA A 71 -9.06 3.82 -3.34
N PHE A 72 -9.48 4.42 -4.46
CA PHE A 72 -8.65 4.43 -5.66
C PHE A 72 -7.31 5.12 -5.40
N TRP A 73 -7.37 6.32 -4.82
CA TRP A 73 -6.15 7.11 -4.59
C TRP A 73 -5.24 6.46 -3.55
N ALA A 74 -5.83 5.86 -2.51
CA ALA A 74 -5.08 5.11 -1.51
C ALA A 74 -4.36 3.94 -2.15
N ALA A 75 -5.04 3.18 -3.00
CA ALA A 75 -4.44 2.04 -3.70
C ALA A 75 -3.31 2.49 -4.63
N VAL A 76 -3.50 3.60 -5.35
CA VAL A 76 -2.46 4.15 -6.22
C VAL A 76 -1.23 4.56 -5.40
N GLY A 77 -1.44 5.23 -4.28
CA GLY A 77 -0.33 5.66 -3.42
C GLY A 77 0.46 4.48 -2.86
N LEU A 78 -0.25 3.48 -2.34
CA LEU A 78 0.39 2.28 -1.82
C LEU A 78 1.09 1.49 -2.93
N PHE A 79 0.49 1.46 -4.12
CA PHE A 79 1.10 0.84 -5.29
C PHE A 79 2.45 1.50 -5.61
N ALA A 80 2.49 2.82 -5.61
CA ALA A 80 3.74 3.56 -5.86
C ALA A 80 4.80 3.21 -4.82
N ILE A 81 4.40 3.10 -3.55
CA ILE A 81 5.33 2.69 -2.48
C ILE A 81 5.87 1.28 -2.77
N MET A 82 5.02 0.37 -3.21
CA MET A 82 5.47 -1.00 -3.53
C MET A 82 6.40 -1.03 -4.73
N LEU A 83 6.20 -0.18 -5.73
CA LEU A 83 7.15 -0.08 -6.84
C LEU A 83 8.51 0.40 -6.34
N GLY A 84 8.52 1.37 -5.42
CA GLY A 84 9.75 1.81 -4.78
C GLY A 84 10.43 0.68 -3.99
N ALA A 85 9.64 -0.15 -3.32
CA ALA A 85 10.16 -1.30 -2.60
C ALA A 85 10.77 -2.34 -3.56
N VAL A 86 10.11 -2.60 -4.70
CA VAL A 86 10.65 -3.49 -5.73
C VAL A 86 12.02 -2.97 -6.20
N TYR A 87 12.08 -1.68 -6.51
CA TYR A 87 13.33 -1.06 -6.94
C TYR A 87 14.42 -1.22 -5.88
N THR A 88 14.08 -0.95 -4.62
CA THR A 88 15.03 -1.03 -3.52
C THR A 88 15.59 -2.45 -3.37
N HIS A 89 14.72 -3.46 -3.38
CA HIS A 89 15.15 -4.84 -3.26
C HIS A 89 16.03 -5.26 -4.44
N LEU A 90 15.59 -4.96 -5.66
CA LEU A 90 16.34 -5.35 -6.85
C LEU A 90 17.70 -4.66 -6.91
N SER A 91 17.77 -3.38 -6.56
CA SER A 91 19.04 -2.65 -6.60
C SER A 91 20.00 -3.11 -5.51
N ASN A 92 19.52 -3.81 -4.50
CA ASN A 92 20.35 -4.40 -3.45
C ASN A 92 20.54 -5.91 -3.62
N GLY A 93 20.20 -6.46 -4.77
CA GLY A 93 20.37 -7.86 -5.06
C GLY A 93 19.45 -8.79 -4.28
N GLU A 94 18.33 -8.28 -3.81
CA GLU A 94 17.39 -9.03 -2.98
C GLU A 94 16.18 -9.47 -3.78
N ASN A 95 15.46 -10.46 -3.26
CA ASN A 95 14.23 -10.94 -3.84
C ASN A 95 13.12 -9.92 -3.64
N ALA A 96 12.48 -9.49 -4.72
CA ALA A 96 11.43 -8.49 -4.70
C ALA A 96 10.03 -9.09 -4.87
N ILE A 97 9.90 -10.42 -4.80
CA ILE A 97 8.62 -11.09 -5.11
C ILE A 97 7.50 -10.60 -4.19
N GLY A 98 7.77 -10.46 -2.88
CA GLY A 98 6.75 -9.99 -1.94
C GLY A 98 6.21 -8.62 -2.31
N ALA A 99 7.11 -7.66 -2.55
CA ALA A 99 6.71 -6.32 -2.94
C ALA A 99 5.99 -6.32 -4.29
N LEU A 100 6.42 -7.16 -5.21
CA LEU A 100 5.79 -7.26 -6.52
C LEU A 100 4.37 -7.81 -6.41
N VAL A 101 4.15 -8.84 -5.57
CA VAL A 101 2.82 -9.38 -5.33
C VAL A 101 1.89 -8.29 -4.77
N PHE A 102 2.37 -7.53 -3.79
CA PHE A 102 1.56 -6.43 -3.24
C PHE A 102 1.30 -5.34 -4.28
N ALA A 103 2.27 -5.04 -5.14
CA ALA A 103 2.06 -4.09 -6.22
C ALA A 103 0.95 -4.56 -7.16
N VAL A 104 0.95 -5.84 -7.54
CA VAL A 104 -0.08 -6.40 -8.41
C VAL A 104 -1.45 -6.34 -7.73
N VAL A 105 -1.54 -6.71 -6.46
CA VAL A 105 -2.80 -6.67 -5.71
C VAL A 105 -3.32 -5.23 -5.62
N LEU A 106 -2.45 -4.29 -5.28
CA LEU A 106 -2.85 -2.88 -5.15
C LEU A 106 -3.23 -2.29 -6.51
N GLY A 107 -2.52 -2.64 -7.56
CA GLY A 107 -2.88 -2.22 -8.91
C GLY A 107 -4.26 -2.76 -9.31
N SER A 108 -4.56 -3.99 -8.93
CA SER A 108 -5.87 -4.59 -9.19
C SER A 108 -6.98 -3.90 -8.41
N VAL A 109 -6.73 -3.56 -7.14
CA VAL A 109 -7.69 -2.81 -6.33
C VAL A 109 -7.90 -1.41 -6.93
N ALA A 110 -6.83 -0.73 -7.33
CA ALA A 110 -6.96 0.58 -7.97
C ALA A 110 -7.79 0.49 -9.24
N TRP A 111 -7.54 -0.50 -10.08
CA TRP A 111 -8.31 -0.70 -11.29
C TRP A 111 -9.80 -0.90 -10.99
N ALA A 112 -10.09 -1.77 -10.00
CA ALA A 112 -11.47 -2.05 -9.61
C ALA A 112 -12.16 -0.83 -8.99
N ARG A 113 -11.39 0.06 -8.36
CA ARG A 113 -11.92 1.25 -7.68
C ARG A 113 -11.84 2.52 -8.52
N ARG A 114 -11.34 2.43 -9.77
CA ARG A 114 -11.12 3.63 -10.58
C ARG A 114 -12.37 4.49 -10.77
N GLY A 115 -13.53 3.85 -10.78
CA GLY A 115 -14.80 4.57 -10.90
C GLY A 115 -15.10 5.48 -9.73
N SER A 116 -14.67 5.11 -8.52
CA SER A 116 -14.95 5.93 -7.34
C SER A 116 -14.12 7.21 -7.31
N ALA A 117 -13.02 7.29 -8.07
CA ALA A 117 -12.25 8.52 -8.15
C ALA A 117 -13.05 9.67 -8.74
N LEU A 118 -14.02 9.37 -9.59
CA LEU A 118 -14.87 10.37 -10.23
C LEU A 118 -15.82 11.02 -9.24
N LEU A 119 -16.11 10.36 -8.13
CA LEU A 119 -17.04 10.88 -7.12
C LEU A 119 -16.41 11.99 -6.28
N LEU A 120 -15.12 12.22 -6.42
CA LEU A 120 -14.44 13.31 -5.73
C LEU A 120 -14.68 14.67 -6.38
N SER A 121 -15.07 14.66 -7.63
CA SER A 121 -15.26 15.90 -8.39
C SER A 121 -16.63 16.52 -8.20
#